data_514616b10ea022cb2d3a34f89e35492b
#
_entry.id   514616b10ea022cb2d3a34f89e35492b
#
_cell.length_a   1.000
_cell.length_b   1.000
_cell.length_c   1.000
_cell.angle_alpha   90.00
_cell.angle_beta   90.00
_cell.angle_gamma   90.00
#
_symmetry.space_group_name_H-M   'P 1'
#
loop_
_entity.id
_entity.type
_entity.pdbx_description
1 polymer ?
#
loop_
_entity_poly.entity_id
_entity_poly.type
_entity_poly.pdbx_seq_one_letter_code
_entity_poly.pdbx_strand_id
1 'polypeptide(L)'
;LDGFAALVNAIGGVDFEVPISMNYDDPYQDLHIHFSAGMQHLSGAEALKVVRFRHNNDGTGYGSEDLGRMQTQQKFLKAVAKKMLSFENLISNPRKYAKIFNQYVDTDLSVTDLAWFGMQVLGMGVDKIDFSTLPNEWKSPYIYLDPDETLALVNTYLNPYVEDRTAEDLNLPG
;
A
#
# COMPACT_ATOMS: atom_id res chain seq x y z
N LEU A 1 -10.84 5.59 -1.93
CA LEU A 1 -10.17 5.35 -3.23
C LEU A 1 -9.79 6.68 -3.90
N ASP A 2 -10.66 7.70 -3.82
CA ASP A 2 -10.42 9.01 -4.46
C ASP A 2 -9.20 9.74 -3.90
N GLY A 3 -8.97 9.63 -2.60
CA GLY A 3 -7.77 10.19 -1.96
C GLY A 3 -6.47 9.59 -2.47
N PHE A 4 -6.45 8.29 -2.75
CA PHE A 4 -5.30 7.63 -3.34
C PHE A 4 -5.02 8.15 -4.78
N ALA A 5 -6.06 8.24 -5.61
CA ALA A 5 -5.93 8.79 -6.96
C ALA A 5 -5.49 10.26 -6.94
N ALA A 6 -6.06 11.06 -6.03
CA ALA A 6 -5.70 12.45 -5.84
C ALA A 6 -4.23 12.61 -5.41
N LEU A 7 -3.76 11.74 -4.50
CA LEU A 7 -2.35 11.74 -4.07
C LEU A 7 -1.41 11.40 -5.22
N VAL A 8 -1.69 10.33 -5.97
CA VAL A 8 -0.88 9.94 -7.13
C VAL A 8 -0.82 11.05 -8.18
N ASN A 9 -1.96 11.67 -8.48
CA ASN A 9 -2.00 12.82 -9.41
C ASN A 9 -1.21 14.03 -8.85
N ALA A 10 -1.25 14.26 -7.55
CA ALA A 10 -0.56 15.38 -6.92
C ALA A 10 0.95 15.29 -7.01
N ILE A 11 1.51 14.07 -7.00
CA ILE A 11 2.95 13.80 -7.19
C ILE A 11 3.34 13.67 -8.68
N GLY A 12 2.41 13.92 -9.59
CA GLY A 12 2.66 13.87 -11.03
C GLY A 12 2.64 12.47 -11.63
N GLY A 13 1.90 11.55 -11.04
CA GLY A 13 1.89 10.14 -11.45
C GLY A 13 3.04 9.34 -10.85
N VAL A 14 3.07 8.03 -11.11
CA VAL A 14 4.09 7.11 -10.61
C VAL A 14 4.57 6.21 -11.73
N ASP A 15 5.89 6.10 -11.89
CA ASP A 15 6.50 5.09 -12.75
C ASP A 15 6.48 3.76 -11.99
N PHE A 16 5.79 2.78 -12.55
CA PHE A 16 5.55 1.50 -11.91
C PHE A 16 5.70 0.34 -12.90
N GLU A 17 6.36 -0.71 -12.45
CA GLU A 17 6.48 -1.95 -13.21
C GLU A 17 5.23 -2.80 -13.01
N VAL A 18 4.32 -2.76 -13.99
CA VAL A 18 3.12 -3.60 -14.04
C VAL A 18 3.57 -5.06 -14.16
N PRO A 19 3.26 -5.92 -13.18
CA PRO A 19 3.92 -7.23 -13.08
C PRO A 19 3.45 -8.23 -14.13
N ILE A 20 2.24 -8.10 -14.63
CA ILE A 20 1.64 -8.97 -15.66
C ILE A 20 0.73 -8.15 -16.56
N SER A 21 0.46 -8.64 -17.76
CA SER A 21 -0.56 -8.02 -18.60
C SER A 21 -1.94 -8.20 -17.99
N MET A 22 -2.70 -7.11 -17.94
CA MET A 22 -4.03 -7.02 -17.32
C MET A 22 -5.06 -6.72 -18.39
N ASN A 23 -6.10 -7.57 -18.48
CA ASN A 23 -7.20 -7.40 -19.42
C ASN A 23 -8.51 -7.83 -18.77
N TYR A 24 -9.16 -6.88 -18.09
CA TYR A 24 -10.36 -7.12 -17.31
C TYR A 24 -11.42 -6.04 -17.59
N ASP A 25 -12.62 -6.49 -17.88
CA ASP A 25 -13.80 -5.66 -18.07
C ASP A 25 -14.93 -6.10 -17.14
N ASP A 26 -15.45 -5.16 -16.36
CA ASP A 26 -16.65 -5.33 -15.57
C ASP A 26 -17.66 -4.23 -15.92
N PRO A 27 -18.63 -4.53 -16.78
CA PRO A 27 -19.62 -3.54 -17.20
C PRO A 27 -20.58 -3.09 -16.09
N TYR A 28 -20.73 -3.88 -15.01
CA TYR A 28 -21.59 -3.52 -13.88
C TYR A 28 -20.98 -2.44 -12.99
N GLN A 29 -19.64 -2.36 -12.95
CA GLN A 29 -18.89 -1.37 -12.19
C GLN A 29 -18.26 -0.28 -13.07
N ASP A 30 -18.50 -0.30 -14.38
CA ASP A 30 -17.82 0.55 -15.36
C ASP A 30 -16.28 0.51 -15.16
N LEU A 31 -15.76 -0.70 -14.95
CA LEU A 31 -14.35 -0.92 -14.67
C LEU A 31 -13.66 -1.60 -15.85
N HIS A 32 -12.77 -0.86 -16.49
CA HIS A 32 -11.97 -1.31 -17.62
C HIS A 32 -10.48 -1.23 -17.26
N ILE A 33 -9.80 -2.38 -17.22
CA ILE A 33 -8.39 -2.52 -16.84
C ILE A 33 -7.63 -3.13 -18.01
N HIS A 34 -6.85 -2.33 -18.74
CA HIS A 34 -6.07 -2.78 -19.87
C HIS A 34 -4.65 -2.22 -19.75
N PHE A 35 -3.72 -3.06 -19.34
CA PHE A 35 -2.30 -2.71 -19.21
C PHE A 35 -1.43 -3.84 -19.74
N SER A 36 -0.35 -3.48 -20.42
CA SER A 36 0.73 -4.41 -20.74
C SER A 36 1.66 -4.55 -19.53
N ALA A 37 2.27 -5.71 -19.37
CA ALA A 37 3.34 -5.90 -18.39
C ALA A 37 4.53 -4.97 -18.72
N GLY A 38 5.26 -4.56 -17.69
CA GLY A 38 6.45 -3.72 -17.79
C GLY A 38 6.29 -2.32 -17.22
N MET A 39 7.31 -1.50 -17.39
CA MET A 39 7.36 -0.15 -16.83
C MET A 39 6.37 0.78 -17.53
N GLN A 40 5.52 1.43 -16.74
CA GLN A 40 4.51 2.39 -17.23
C GLN A 40 4.42 3.57 -16.27
N HIS A 41 4.13 4.75 -16.83
CA HIS A 41 3.79 5.93 -16.04
C HIS A 41 2.29 5.95 -15.80
N LEU A 42 1.86 5.85 -14.55
CA LEU A 42 0.46 5.70 -14.16
C LEU A 42 -0.06 6.99 -13.52
N SER A 43 -1.15 7.50 -14.03
CA SER A 43 -1.99 8.51 -13.37
C SER A 43 -2.71 7.91 -12.16
N GLY A 44 -3.37 8.74 -11.34
CA GLY A 44 -4.15 8.25 -10.19
C GLY A 44 -5.26 7.30 -10.57
N ALA A 45 -5.96 7.53 -11.68
CA ALA A 45 -7.01 6.65 -12.18
C ALA A 45 -6.45 5.30 -12.66
N GLU A 46 -5.35 5.31 -13.39
CA GLU A 46 -4.67 4.10 -13.86
C GLU A 46 -4.07 3.31 -12.70
N ALA A 47 -3.48 3.99 -11.73
CA ALA A 47 -2.98 3.40 -10.50
C ALA A 47 -4.07 2.62 -9.73
N LEU A 48 -5.27 3.21 -9.59
CA LEU A 48 -6.41 2.53 -8.99
C LEU A 48 -6.80 1.26 -9.74
N LYS A 49 -6.77 1.28 -11.07
CA LYS A 49 -7.06 0.10 -11.90
C LYS A 49 -6.04 -1.01 -11.63
N VAL A 50 -4.75 -0.68 -11.65
CA VAL A 50 -3.67 -1.65 -11.41
C VAL A 50 -3.76 -2.27 -10.02
N VAL A 51 -3.98 -1.48 -8.95
CA VAL A 51 -4.04 -2.01 -7.57
C VAL A 51 -5.35 -2.75 -7.26
N ARG A 52 -6.40 -2.58 -8.07
CA ARG A 52 -7.67 -3.30 -7.97
C ARG A 52 -7.67 -4.61 -8.75
N PHE A 53 -6.77 -4.78 -9.71
CA PHE A 53 -6.73 -5.96 -10.57
C PHE A 53 -6.52 -7.25 -9.76
N ARG A 54 -7.24 -8.29 -10.10
CA ARG A 54 -7.14 -9.64 -9.51
C ARG A 54 -6.82 -10.69 -10.57
N HIS A 55 -7.61 -10.73 -11.62
CA HIS A 55 -7.49 -11.68 -12.74
C HIS A 55 -8.06 -11.07 -14.02
N ASN A 56 -7.71 -11.64 -15.13
CA ASN A 56 -8.28 -11.34 -16.47
C ASN A 56 -9.68 -11.99 -16.62
N ASN A 57 -10.46 -11.54 -17.59
CA ASN A 57 -11.76 -12.13 -17.88
C ASN A 57 -11.68 -13.61 -18.31
N ASP A 58 -10.56 -14.06 -18.83
CA ASP A 58 -10.31 -15.46 -19.19
C ASP A 58 -9.86 -16.35 -18.02
N GLY A 59 -9.81 -15.79 -16.81
CA GLY A 59 -9.37 -16.47 -15.60
C GLY A 59 -7.85 -16.55 -15.42
N THR A 60 -7.06 -16.06 -16.36
CA THR A 60 -5.61 -15.90 -16.16
C THR A 60 -5.31 -14.71 -15.27
N GLY A 61 -4.11 -14.63 -14.70
CA GLY A 61 -3.75 -13.52 -13.83
C GLY A 61 -2.59 -13.84 -12.90
N TYR A 62 -2.67 -13.35 -11.67
CA TYR A 62 -1.75 -13.78 -10.64
C TYR A 62 -2.00 -15.24 -10.30
N GLY A 63 -0.94 -16.05 -10.20
CA GLY A 63 -1.07 -17.49 -9.89
C GLY A 63 -1.79 -17.77 -8.55
N SER A 64 -1.70 -16.83 -7.62
CA SER A 64 -2.51 -16.74 -6.39
C SER A 64 -3.10 -15.32 -6.35
N GLU A 65 -4.38 -15.18 -6.72
CA GLU A 65 -5.02 -13.90 -7.00
C GLU A 65 -4.85 -12.87 -5.89
N ASP A 66 -5.17 -13.25 -4.66
CA ASP A 66 -5.09 -12.33 -3.53
C ASP A 66 -3.64 -12.01 -3.14
N LEU A 67 -2.75 -12.99 -3.15
CA LEU A 67 -1.35 -12.78 -2.82
C LEU A 67 -0.66 -11.89 -3.87
N GLY A 68 -0.90 -12.15 -5.16
CA GLY A 68 -0.36 -11.34 -6.24
C GLY A 68 -0.86 -9.90 -6.19
N ARG A 69 -2.15 -9.70 -5.89
CA ARG A 69 -2.73 -8.38 -5.68
C ARG A 69 -2.09 -7.66 -4.49
N MET A 70 -1.95 -8.32 -3.34
CA MET A 70 -1.32 -7.76 -2.14
C MET A 70 0.12 -7.34 -2.40
N GLN A 71 0.91 -8.18 -3.06
CA GLN A 71 2.28 -7.85 -3.45
C GLN A 71 2.35 -6.65 -4.39
N THR A 72 1.44 -6.58 -5.36
CA THR A 72 1.35 -5.44 -6.28
C THR A 72 0.99 -4.15 -5.53
N GLN A 73 0.04 -4.20 -4.59
CA GLN A 73 -0.33 -3.07 -3.74
C GLN A 73 0.84 -2.59 -2.88
N GLN A 74 1.57 -3.50 -2.24
CA GLN A 74 2.75 -3.16 -1.43
C GLN A 74 3.86 -2.50 -2.27
N LYS A 75 4.18 -3.08 -3.43
CA LYS A 75 5.16 -2.51 -4.38
C LYS A 75 4.71 -1.14 -4.87
N PHE A 76 3.41 -0.97 -5.15
CA PHE A 76 2.86 0.30 -5.60
C PHE A 76 2.95 1.36 -4.49
N LEU A 77 2.57 1.03 -3.25
CA LEU A 77 2.70 1.94 -2.11
C LEU A 77 4.15 2.37 -1.89
N LYS A 78 5.10 1.44 -2.03
CA LYS A 78 6.53 1.75 -1.95
C LYS A 78 6.97 2.72 -3.06
N ALA A 79 6.48 2.54 -4.29
CA ALA A 79 6.76 3.43 -5.40
C ALA A 79 6.17 4.84 -5.18
N VAL A 80 4.92 4.93 -4.68
CA VAL A 80 4.28 6.20 -4.30
C VAL A 80 5.08 6.90 -3.20
N ALA A 81 5.44 6.18 -2.13
CA ALA A 81 6.22 6.71 -1.03
C ALA A 81 7.58 7.25 -1.53
N LYS A 82 8.27 6.51 -2.37
CA LYS A 82 9.54 6.93 -2.96
C LYS A 82 9.39 8.20 -3.79
N LYS A 83 8.35 8.30 -4.61
CA LYS A 83 8.07 9.47 -5.44
C LYS A 83 7.67 10.68 -4.59
N MET A 84 6.79 10.47 -3.61
CA MET A 84 6.30 11.53 -2.72
C MET A 84 7.40 12.10 -1.84
N LEU A 85 8.27 11.24 -1.31
CA LEU A 85 9.37 11.61 -0.43
C LEU A 85 10.62 12.05 -1.19
N SER A 86 10.58 12.13 -2.52
CA SER A 86 11.67 12.77 -3.25
C SER A 86 11.76 14.23 -2.86
N PHE A 87 13.00 14.71 -2.68
CA PHE A 87 13.31 16.08 -2.23
C PHE A 87 12.58 17.14 -3.07
N GLU A 88 12.49 16.92 -4.37
CA GLU A 88 11.83 17.83 -5.32
C GLU A 88 10.33 17.99 -5.05
N ASN A 89 9.64 16.89 -4.76
CA ASN A 89 8.20 16.91 -4.49
C ASN A 89 7.86 17.48 -3.11
N LEU A 90 8.60 17.12 -2.08
CA LEU A 90 8.31 17.53 -0.70
C LEU A 90 8.53 19.03 -0.47
N ILE A 91 9.56 19.60 -1.08
CA ILE A 91 9.88 21.03 -0.94
C ILE A 91 9.00 21.88 -1.85
N SER A 92 8.67 21.39 -3.05
CA SER A 92 7.94 22.20 -4.03
C SER A 92 6.47 22.47 -3.65
N ASN A 93 5.80 21.52 -2.95
CA ASN A 93 4.36 21.58 -2.75
C ASN A 93 3.84 21.06 -1.39
N PRO A 94 4.42 21.43 -0.24
CA PRO A 94 4.02 20.88 1.07
C PRO A 94 2.54 21.16 1.40
N ARG A 95 2.03 22.35 1.02
CA ARG A 95 0.63 22.73 1.24
C ARG A 95 -0.36 21.89 0.42
N LYS A 96 0.03 21.47 -0.78
CA LYS A 96 -0.80 20.62 -1.65
C LYS A 96 -1.00 19.24 -1.03
N TYR A 97 0.06 18.64 -0.51
CA TYR A 97 -0.02 17.34 0.17
C TYR A 97 -0.81 17.40 1.47
N ALA A 98 -0.59 18.42 2.29
CA ALA A 98 -1.37 18.64 3.52
C ALA A 98 -2.86 18.80 3.22
N LYS A 99 -3.24 19.51 2.16
CA LYS A 99 -4.64 19.70 1.76
C LYS A 99 -5.27 18.37 1.32
N ILE A 100 -4.57 17.57 0.51
CA ILE A 100 -5.05 16.25 0.08
C ILE A 100 -5.21 15.35 1.31
N PHE A 101 -4.22 15.33 2.19
CA PHE A 101 -4.27 14.54 3.41
C PHE A 101 -5.51 14.89 4.24
N ASN A 102 -5.72 16.17 4.56
CA ASN A 102 -6.87 16.62 5.35
C ASN A 102 -8.23 16.40 4.67
N GLN A 103 -8.26 16.29 3.34
CA GLN A 103 -9.51 16.07 2.61
C GLN A 103 -9.93 14.59 2.59
N TYR A 104 -8.97 13.67 2.61
CA TYR A 104 -9.23 12.25 2.33
C TYR A 104 -8.81 11.30 3.44
N VAL A 105 -8.07 11.77 4.44
CA VAL A 105 -7.61 10.95 5.57
C VAL A 105 -8.23 11.47 6.84
N ASP A 106 -9.01 10.62 7.48
CA ASP A 106 -9.53 10.87 8.82
C ASP A 106 -8.49 10.37 9.84
N THR A 107 -7.95 11.28 10.63
CA THR A 107 -6.88 11.02 11.59
C THR A 107 -6.91 12.02 12.73
N ASP A 108 -6.51 11.59 13.90
CA ASP A 108 -6.28 12.40 15.08
C ASP A 108 -4.88 13.08 15.10
N LEU A 109 -4.01 12.72 14.13
CA LEU A 109 -2.71 13.36 13.99
C LEU A 109 -2.84 14.79 13.51
N SER A 110 -2.15 15.71 14.19
CA SER A 110 -2.05 17.08 13.73
C SER A 110 -1.15 17.21 12.48
N VAL A 111 -1.30 18.33 11.74
CA VAL A 111 -0.41 18.66 10.62
C VAL A 111 1.06 18.68 11.05
N THR A 112 1.32 19.09 12.30
CA THR A 112 2.68 19.12 12.88
C THR A 112 3.21 17.70 13.07
N ASP A 113 2.39 16.77 13.58
CA ASP A 113 2.78 15.37 13.76
C ASP A 113 3.09 14.72 12.42
N LEU A 114 2.23 14.95 11.43
CA LEU A 114 2.43 14.46 10.07
C LEU A 114 3.70 15.00 9.43
N ALA A 115 4.00 16.29 9.62
CA ALA A 115 5.24 16.88 9.15
C ALA A 115 6.46 16.27 9.86
N TRP A 116 6.37 16.04 11.17
CA TRP A 116 7.43 15.39 11.94
C TRP A 116 7.69 13.96 11.45
N PHE A 117 6.64 13.14 11.27
CA PHE A 117 6.77 11.79 10.71
C PHE A 117 7.38 11.81 9.31
N GLY A 118 6.92 12.72 8.44
CA GLY A 118 7.48 12.88 7.11
C GLY A 118 8.97 13.19 7.12
N MET A 119 9.43 14.04 8.04
CA MET A 119 10.87 14.35 8.21
C MET A 119 11.67 13.15 8.73
N GLN A 120 11.10 12.33 9.65
CA GLN A 120 11.76 11.11 10.11
C GLN A 120 11.98 10.12 8.96
N VAL A 121 10.93 9.90 8.15
CA VAL A 121 11.01 8.99 6.99
C VAL A 121 12.04 9.48 5.96
N LEU A 122 12.11 10.80 5.72
CA LEU A 122 13.15 11.39 4.87
C LEU A 122 14.56 11.11 5.41
N GLY A 123 14.74 11.26 6.72
CA GLY A 123 16.02 11.01 7.38
C GLY A 123 16.46 9.54 7.34
N MET A 124 15.52 8.61 7.38
CA MET A 124 15.79 7.17 7.29
C MET A 124 16.09 6.69 5.87
N GLY A 125 15.47 7.30 4.88
CA GLY A 125 15.46 6.84 3.49
C GLY A 125 14.32 5.85 3.21
N VAL A 126 13.72 6.00 2.03
CA VAL A 126 12.54 5.21 1.60
C VAL A 126 12.84 3.72 1.45
N ASP A 127 14.09 3.37 1.19
CA ASP A 127 14.52 1.98 1.03
C ASP A 127 14.47 1.17 2.35
N LYS A 128 14.33 1.87 3.48
CA LYS A 128 14.14 1.27 4.81
C LYS A 128 12.68 1.11 5.22
N ILE A 129 11.74 1.44 4.35
CA ILE A 129 10.32 1.17 4.58
C ILE A 129 10.04 -0.27 4.16
N ASP A 130 9.74 -1.10 5.13
CA ASP A 130 9.34 -2.47 4.91
C ASP A 130 7.82 -2.62 5.01
N PHE A 131 7.29 -3.46 4.14
CA PHE A 131 5.89 -3.86 4.15
C PHE A 131 5.82 -5.33 4.51
N SER A 132 5.00 -5.66 5.47
CA SER A 132 4.74 -7.03 5.86
C SER A 132 3.25 -7.32 5.84
N THR A 133 2.92 -8.57 5.54
CA THR A 133 1.57 -9.10 5.71
C THR A 133 1.56 -9.92 6.97
N LEU A 134 0.52 -9.76 7.80
CA LEU A 134 0.36 -10.62 8.96
C LEU A 134 0.28 -12.09 8.53
N PRO A 135 1.06 -12.98 9.13
CA PRO A 135 1.02 -14.41 8.85
C PRO A 135 -0.39 -14.96 9.03
N ASN A 136 -0.87 -15.66 8.04
CA ASN A 136 -2.26 -16.12 8.02
C ASN A 136 -2.44 -17.39 7.21
N GLU A 137 -3.49 -18.14 7.55
CA GLU A 137 -3.92 -19.32 6.85
C GLU A 137 -5.35 -19.14 6.32
N TRP A 138 -5.55 -19.50 5.06
CA TRP A 138 -6.89 -19.55 4.46
C TRP A 138 -7.61 -20.85 4.86
N LYS A 139 -8.70 -20.70 5.61
CA LYS A 139 -9.65 -21.79 5.90
C LYS A 139 -11.04 -21.33 5.51
N SER A 140 -11.48 -21.70 4.29
CA SER A 140 -12.74 -21.23 3.69
C SER A 140 -13.91 -21.28 4.69
N PRO A 141 -14.68 -20.17 4.81
CA PRO A 141 -14.60 -18.92 4.02
C PRO A 141 -13.78 -17.80 4.69
N TYR A 142 -12.97 -18.10 5.70
CA TYR A 142 -12.26 -17.11 6.51
C TYR A 142 -10.74 -17.21 6.36
N ILE A 143 -10.08 -16.10 6.71
CA ILE A 143 -8.64 -16.03 6.91
C ILE A 143 -8.38 -16.00 8.42
N TYR A 144 -7.52 -16.90 8.89
CA TYR A 144 -7.11 -16.97 10.28
C TYR A 144 -5.67 -16.50 10.41
N LEU A 145 -5.39 -15.68 11.41
CA LEU A 145 -4.01 -15.32 11.73
C LEU A 145 -3.29 -16.56 12.30
N ASP A 146 -2.01 -16.68 11.95
CA ASP A 146 -1.11 -17.55 12.68
C ASP A 146 -0.66 -16.82 13.95
N PRO A 147 -1.02 -17.29 15.16
CA PRO A 147 -0.73 -16.57 16.38
C PRO A 147 0.77 -16.50 16.70
N ASP A 148 1.49 -17.60 16.50
CA ASP A 148 2.92 -17.69 16.84
C ASP A 148 3.76 -16.84 15.90
N GLU A 149 3.54 -16.94 14.60
CA GLU A 149 4.24 -16.14 13.61
C GLU A 149 3.85 -14.65 13.72
N THR A 150 2.58 -14.33 14.04
CA THR A 150 2.14 -12.95 14.28
C THR A 150 2.85 -12.37 15.51
N LEU A 151 2.95 -13.12 16.60
CA LEU A 151 3.64 -12.71 17.81
C LEU A 151 5.13 -12.47 17.55
N ALA A 152 5.79 -13.37 16.80
CA ALA A 152 7.18 -13.22 16.41
C ALA A 152 7.41 -11.96 15.55
N LEU A 153 6.52 -11.70 14.58
CA LEU A 153 6.57 -10.50 13.75
C LEU A 153 6.43 -9.22 14.59
N VAL A 154 5.44 -9.19 15.50
CA VAL A 154 5.22 -8.02 16.36
C VAL A 154 6.42 -7.78 17.25
N ASN A 155 6.97 -8.80 17.91
CA ASN A 155 8.14 -8.65 18.78
C ASN A 155 9.40 -8.23 18.02
N THR A 156 9.53 -8.65 16.77
CA THR A 156 10.71 -8.28 15.95
C THR A 156 10.65 -6.85 15.43
N TYR A 157 9.47 -6.38 14.99
CA TYR A 157 9.38 -5.13 14.21
C TYR A 157 8.50 -4.05 14.80
N LEU A 158 7.56 -4.38 15.67
CA LEU A 158 6.52 -3.45 16.11
C LEU A 158 6.52 -3.24 17.64
N ASN A 159 7.23 -4.06 18.39
CA ASN A 159 7.29 -3.95 19.84
C ASN A 159 8.20 -2.78 20.27
N PRO A 160 7.66 -1.70 20.88
CA PRO A 160 8.44 -0.57 21.37
C PRO A 160 9.02 -0.79 22.76
N TYR A 161 8.74 -1.95 23.39
CA TYR A 161 9.15 -2.27 24.76
C TYR A 161 10.42 -3.12 24.77
N VAL A 162 11.11 -3.13 25.91
CA VAL A 162 12.31 -3.95 26.11
C VAL A 162 11.97 -5.42 26.26
N GLU A 163 10.81 -5.72 26.86
CA GLU A 163 10.31 -7.08 27.06
C GLU A 163 9.43 -7.50 25.90
N ASP A 164 9.54 -8.75 25.50
CA ASP A 164 8.69 -9.31 24.45
C ASP A 164 7.22 -9.32 24.89
N ARG A 165 6.34 -9.08 23.94
CA ARG A 165 4.91 -9.25 24.13
C ARG A 165 4.54 -10.71 24.12
N THR A 166 3.45 -11.02 24.86
CA THR A 166 2.84 -12.35 24.89
C THR A 166 1.60 -12.40 23.97
N ALA A 167 1.11 -13.61 23.69
CA ALA A 167 -0.14 -13.77 22.95
C ALA A 167 -1.33 -13.12 23.67
N GLU A 168 -1.33 -13.12 25.02
CA GLU A 168 -2.34 -12.48 25.85
C GLU A 168 -2.31 -10.95 25.70
N ASP A 169 -1.13 -10.33 25.69
CA ASP A 169 -0.97 -8.89 25.48
C ASP A 169 -1.55 -8.41 24.13
N LEU A 170 -1.50 -9.26 23.12
CA LEU A 170 -2.00 -9.00 21.77
C LEU A 170 -3.41 -9.53 21.54
N ASN A 171 -4.02 -10.15 22.54
CA ASN A 171 -5.33 -10.81 22.42
C ASN A 171 -5.41 -11.77 21.22
N LEU A 172 -4.33 -12.50 20.98
CA LEU A 172 -4.29 -13.53 19.94
C LEU A 172 -5.04 -14.78 20.41
N PRO A 173 -5.77 -15.46 19.50
CA PRO A 173 -6.41 -16.73 19.82
C PRO A 173 -5.34 -17.78 20.16
N GLY A 174 -5.58 -18.55 21.22
CA GLY A 174 -4.75 -19.70 21.60
C GLY A 174 -5.08 -20.94 20.78
#